data_a4719ba938e3e22bf03b33f0fb81eafe
#
_entry.id   a4719ba938e3e22bf03b33f0fb81eafe
#
_cell.length_a   1.000
_cell.length_b   1.000
_cell.length_c   1.000
_cell.angle_alpha   90.00
_cell.angle_beta   90.00
_cell.angle_gamma   90.00
#
_symmetry.space_group_name_H-M   'P 1'
#
loop_
_entity.id
_entity.type
_entity.pdbx_description
1 polymer ?
#
loop_
_entity_poly.entity_id
_entity_poly.type
_entity_poly.pdbx_seq_one_letter_code
_entity_poly.pdbx_strand_id
1 'polypeptide(L)'
;MDNIQQSNAFTFGEFNWWIGKVVSNEDTKKLGRVKVRIYGYHNDDIKDESLPWAFPVQPITSAALGGVGFSPTGLIKDSTVIGFFADGDLCQMPIVLGSLGGIPEEDGLTPTEPDTNRLARKEKIEETIVKKKKENLQTAKIAFGGSWTEPVTLYNARYPLNHTYATPNGIIYETDDSNNRIAMWHPSGTFMEYHPDGKRVYKNMNDDIEIIYKDKKLLVKGNCNITVEGNANILVQGNAATEIMGNQHTKVHGSRNTEIMGNDRLTVYGNQTSDTKGNERRRASNIYLN
;
A
#
# COMPACT_ATOMS: atom_id res chain seq x y z
N MET A 1 -2.01 5.66 -34.39
CA MET A 1 -0.87 4.80 -34.81
C MET A 1 -0.73 4.70 -36.32
N ASP A 2 -1.79 4.86 -37.06
CA ASP A 2 -1.77 4.75 -38.51
C ASP A 2 -0.81 5.75 -39.20
N ASN A 3 -0.57 6.93 -38.60
CA ASN A 3 0.33 7.93 -39.17
C ASN A 3 1.84 7.59 -39.03
N ILE A 4 2.21 6.73 -38.07
CA ILE A 4 3.62 6.31 -37.90
C ILE A 4 3.99 5.24 -38.95
N GLN A 5 3.02 4.43 -39.36
CA GLN A 5 3.25 3.37 -40.38
C GLN A 5 3.29 3.89 -41.81
N GLN A 6 2.76 5.10 -42.07
CA GLN A 6 2.68 5.66 -43.44
C GLN A 6 3.77 6.67 -43.78
N SER A 7 4.54 7.13 -42.74
CA SER A 7 5.66 8.04 -43.06
C SER A 7 6.89 7.24 -43.42
N ASN A 8 7.41 7.44 -44.62
CA ASN A 8 8.75 6.99 -45.05
C ASN A 8 9.89 7.68 -44.26
N ALA A 9 9.56 8.33 -43.12
CA ALA A 9 10.43 9.17 -42.31
C ALA A 9 11.46 8.39 -41.48
N PHE A 10 11.38 7.07 -41.42
CA PHE A 10 12.48 6.25 -40.90
C PHE A 10 13.64 6.06 -41.89
N THR A 11 13.63 6.76 -43.02
CA THR A 11 14.70 6.71 -44.00
C THR A 11 15.79 7.70 -43.63
N PHE A 12 16.87 7.22 -43.00
CA PHE A 12 18.24 7.72 -43.09
C PHE A 12 18.48 9.25 -43.03
N GLY A 13 17.56 10.04 -42.43
CA GLY A 13 17.82 11.41 -42.05
C GLY A 13 18.64 11.46 -40.74
N GLU A 14 19.17 12.61 -40.40
CA GLU A 14 19.88 12.81 -39.15
C GLU A 14 18.96 12.45 -37.97
N PHE A 15 19.47 11.65 -37.01
CA PHE A 15 18.73 11.24 -35.83
C PHE A 15 18.78 12.38 -34.81
N ASN A 16 17.68 13.16 -34.75
CA ASN A 16 17.61 14.36 -33.94
C ASN A 16 17.17 14.02 -32.50
N TRP A 17 18.12 13.91 -31.60
CA TRP A 17 17.90 13.81 -30.16
C TRP A 17 17.51 15.17 -29.58
N TRP A 18 16.71 15.15 -28.54
CA TRP A 18 16.37 16.34 -27.80
C TRP A 18 16.25 16.06 -26.30
N ILE A 19 16.37 17.13 -25.53
CA ILE A 19 16.03 17.22 -24.11
C ILE A 19 14.98 18.30 -23.96
N GLY A 20 14.04 18.09 -23.05
CA GLY A 20 12.98 19.06 -22.84
C GLY A 20 12.31 18.90 -21.48
N LYS A 21 11.40 19.80 -21.20
CA LYS A 21 10.63 19.84 -19.96
C LYS A 21 9.16 19.54 -20.24
N VAL A 22 8.56 18.65 -19.48
CA VAL A 22 7.12 18.35 -19.58
C VAL A 22 6.32 19.54 -19.10
N VAL A 23 5.44 20.07 -19.91
CA VAL A 23 4.54 21.20 -19.57
C VAL A 23 3.11 20.74 -19.30
N SER A 24 2.71 19.58 -19.86
CA SER A 24 1.40 18.98 -19.61
C SER A 24 1.44 17.46 -19.80
N ASN A 25 0.75 16.74 -18.92
CA ASN A 25 0.48 15.31 -19.01
C ASN A 25 -1.02 14.99 -19.10
N GLU A 26 -1.85 15.99 -19.34
CA GLU A 26 -3.31 15.86 -19.44
C GLU A 26 -3.74 15.44 -20.85
N ASP A 27 -3.40 14.21 -21.23
CA ASP A 27 -3.76 13.67 -22.54
C ASP A 27 -5.23 13.27 -22.62
N THR A 28 -6.01 14.04 -23.37
CA THR A 28 -7.45 13.80 -23.58
C THR A 28 -7.75 12.46 -24.25
N LYS A 29 -6.81 11.89 -25.01
CA LYS A 29 -6.94 10.55 -25.63
C LYS A 29 -6.52 9.41 -24.70
N LYS A 30 -6.00 9.73 -23.51
CA LYS A 30 -5.57 8.73 -22.49
C LYS A 30 -4.53 7.71 -23.01
N LEU A 31 -3.62 8.17 -23.86
CA LEU A 31 -2.54 7.37 -24.44
C LEU A 31 -1.21 7.54 -23.68
N GLY A 32 -1.20 8.34 -22.60
CA GLY A 32 -0.01 8.66 -21.83
C GLY A 32 0.94 9.64 -22.51
N ARG A 33 0.48 10.33 -23.57
CA ARG A 33 1.27 11.35 -24.23
C ARG A 33 1.45 12.57 -23.33
N VAL A 34 2.55 13.26 -23.54
CA VAL A 34 2.87 14.50 -22.80
C VAL A 34 3.16 15.62 -23.79
N LYS A 35 2.96 16.86 -23.38
CA LYS A 35 3.47 18.01 -24.10
C LYS A 35 4.81 18.40 -23.50
N VAL A 36 5.81 18.54 -24.37
CA VAL A 36 7.17 18.82 -23.97
C VAL A 36 7.65 20.09 -24.63
N ARG A 37 8.16 21.02 -23.82
CA ARG A 37 8.94 22.15 -24.32
C ARG A 37 10.36 21.67 -24.57
N ILE A 38 10.69 21.44 -25.83
CA ILE A 38 11.97 20.87 -26.25
C ILE A 38 12.98 22.01 -26.40
N TYR A 39 14.10 21.91 -25.68
CA TYR A 39 15.14 22.94 -25.68
C TYR A 39 15.79 23.07 -27.05
N GLY A 40 15.96 24.30 -27.50
CA GLY A 40 16.53 24.62 -28.82
C GLY A 40 15.55 24.52 -30.00
N TYR A 41 14.38 23.88 -29.82
CA TYR A 41 13.35 23.74 -30.84
C TYR A 41 12.10 24.58 -30.56
N HIS A 42 11.70 24.68 -29.31
CA HIS A 42 10.51 25.43 -28.90
C HIS A 42 10.93 26.65 -28.09
N ASN A 43 10.76 27.84 -28.68
CA ASN A 43 10.97 29.11 -27.97
C ASN A 43 9.82 29.41 -27.01
N ASP A 44 10.01 30.44 -26.19
CA ASP A 44 9.02 30.80 -25.15
C ASP A 44 7.75 31.43 -25.71
N ASP A 45 7.78 31.91 -26.97
CA ASP A 45 6.60 32.50 -27.62
C ASP A 45 5.56 31.44 -28.03
N ILE A 46 5.96 30.18 -28.13
CA ILE A 46 5.06 29.06 -28.44
C ILE A 46 4.27 28.72 -27.19
N LYS A 47 2.95 28.85 -27.23
CA LYS A 47 2.07 28.47 -26.12
C LYS A 47 2.11 26.99 -25.87
N ASP A 48 2.04 26.55 -24.60
CA ASP A 48 2.07 25.15 -24.19
C ASP A 48 0.98 24.32 -24.90
N GLU A 49 -0.22 24.92 -25.13
CA GLU A 49 -1.32 24.24 -25.81
C GLU A 49 -1.02 23.96 -27.29
N SER A 50 -0.10 24.68 -27.89
CA SER A 50 0.27 24.55 -29.29
C SER A 50 1.40 23.54 -29.53
N LEU A 51 2.07 23.08 -28.44
CA LEU A 51 3.14 22.10 -28.56
C LEU A 51 2.61 20.74 -29.06
N PRO A 52 3.38 20.02 -29.87
CA PRO A 52 3.01 18.67 -30.32
C PRO A 52 2.96 17.68 -29.14
N TRP A 53 2.12 16.67 -29.27
CA TRP A 53 2.07 15.58 -28.32
C TRP A 53 3.23 14.62 -28.53
N ALA A 54 4.05 14.42 -27.50
CA ALA A 54 5.11 13.44 -27.47
C ALA A 54 4.60 12.08 -26.97
N PHE A 55 4.94 11.01 -27.70
CA PHE A 55 4.57 9.64 -27.37
C PHE A 55 5.62 8.99 -26.48
N PRO A 56 5.25 8.42 -25.32
CA PRO A 56 6.20 7.69 -24.50
C PRO A 56 6.51 6.32 -25.09
N VAL A 57 7.79 5.94 -25.11
CA VAL A 57 8.20 4.58 -25.38
C VAL A 57 7.89 3.72 -24.16
N GLN A 58 7.28 2.57 -24.38
CA GLN A 58 7.02 1.59 -23.33
C GLN A 58 8.15 0.54 -23.30
N PRO A 59 8.46 -0.01 -22.10
CA PRO A 59 9.43 -1.10 -22.01
C PRO A 59 8.94 -2.33 -22.78
N ILE A 60 9.86 -3.16 -23.26
CA ILE A 60 9.54 -4.38 -24.01
C ILE A 60 8.64 -5.37 -23.23
N THR A 61 8.59 -5.22 -21.92
CA THR A 61 7.71 -5.97 -21.01
C THR A 61 6.27 -5.47 -20.97
N SER A 62 5.98 -4.37 -21.69
CA SER A 62 4.63 -3.80 -21.83
C SER A 62 4.16 -3.95 -23.26
N ALA A 63 2.98 -4.57 -23.46
CA ALA A 63 2.41 -4.71 -24.81
C ALA A 63 2.00 -3.36 -25.43
N ALA A 64 1.75 -2.34 -24.61
CA ALA A 64 1.23 -1.02 -25.01
C ALA A 64 -0.02 -1.10 -25.90
N LEU A 65 -0.82 -2.15 -25.76
CA LEU A 65 -1.99 -2.45 -26.57
C LEU A 65 -3.14 -2.95 -25.69
N GLY A 66 -4.33 -2.41 -25.88
CA GLY A 66 -5.55 -2.90 -25.21
C GLY A 66 -5.52 -2.84 -23.68
N GLY A 67 -4.72 -1.97 -23.08
CA GLY A 67 -4.56 -1.86 -21.62
C GLY A 67 -3.65 -2.94 -21.00
N VAL A 68 -2.98 -3.76 -21.83
CA VAL A 68 -2.04 -4.79 -21.37
C VAL A 68 -0.63 -4.21 -21.22
N GLY A 69 -0.04 -4.37 -20.05
CA GLY A 69 1.30 -3.89 -19.71
C GLY A 69 1.30 -2.80 -18.65
N PHE A 70 2.37 -2.01 -18.60
CA PHE A 70 2.49 -0.90 -17.66
C PHE A 70 1.71 0.32 -18.14
N SER A 71 1.14 1.07 -17.18
CA SER A 71 0.52 2.36 -17.48
C SER A 71 1.59 3.37 -17.91
N PRO A 72 1.41 4.10 -19.02
CA PRO A 72 2.37 5.11 -19.50
C PRO A 72 2.23 6.47 -18.78
N THR A 73 1.82 6.50 -17.53
CA THR A 73 1.42 7.70 -16.78
C THR A 73 2.43 8.14 -15.71
N GLY A 74 3.70 7.77 -15.85
CA GLY A 74 4.72 8.11 -14.86
C GLY A 74 5.27 9.53 -14.94
N LEU A 75 5.18 10.20 -16.09
CA LEU A 75 5.68 11.56 -16.27
C LEU A 75 4.71 12.59 -15.69
N ILE A 76 5.23 13.53 -14.95
CA ILE A 76 4.48 14.65 -14.38
C ILE A 76 4.95 15.97 -14.99
N LYS A 77 4.18 17.04 -14.82
CA LYS A 77 4.62 18.40 -15.16
C LYS A 77 5.97 18.69 -14.48
N ASP A 78 6.82 19.40 -15.17
CA ASP A 78 8.20 19.76 -14.78
C ASP A 78 9.23 18.61 -14.83
N SER A 79 8.85 17.38 -15.20
CA SER A 79 9.80 16.30 -15.48
C SER A 79 10.74 16.69 -16.63
N THR A 80 12.05 16.55 -16.43
CA THR A 80 13.02 16.64 -17.53
C THR A 80 13.05 15.32 -18.27
N VAL A 81 12.93 15.37 -19.60
CA VAL A 81 12.83 14.17 -20.44
C VAL A 81 13.81 14.24 -21.60
N ILE A 82 14.21 13.06 -22.10
CA ILE A 82 15.01 12.88 -23.29
C ILE A 82 14.21 12.12 -24.33
N GLY A 83 14.41 12.44 -25.60
CA GLY A 83 13.73 11.77 -26.68
C GLY A 83 14.34 12.08 -28.05
N PHE A 84 13.60 11.76 -29.09
CA PHE A 84 13.97 12.03 -30.47
C PHE A 84 12.72 12.36 -31.32
N PHE A 85 12.93 12.89 -32.51
CA PHE A 85 11.85 13.10 -33.46
C PHE A 85 11.75 11.90 -34.41
N ALA A 86 10.55 11.31 -34.51
CA ALA A 86 10.30 10.17 -35.39
C ALA A 86 10.16 10.57 -36.88
N ASP A 87 9.97 11.85 -37.16
CA ASP A 87 9.80 12.45 -38.48
C ASP A 87 11.05 13.23 -38.96
N GLY A 88 12.20 12.99 -38.36
CA GLY A 88 13.47 13.62 -38.73
C GLY A 88 13.41 15.14 -38.67
N ASP A 89 13.73 15.80 -39.77
CA ASP A 89 13.86 17.27 -39.88
C ASP A 89 12.52 18.02 -39.73
N LEU A 90 11.38 17.35 -39.85
CA LEU A 90 10.09 17.97 -39.65
C LEU A 90 9.80 18.33 -38.20
N CYS A 91 10.41 17.63 -37.25
CA CYS A 91 10.35 17.91 -35.80
C CYS A 91 8.94 18.04 -35.22
N GLN A 92 7.94 17.34 -35.79
CA GLN A 92 6.54 17.39 -35.35
C GLN A 92 6.07 16.12 -34.62
N MET A 93 6.87 15.05 -34.66
CA MET A 93 6.54 13.76 -34.03
C MET A 93 7.54 13.42 -32.91
N PRO A 94 7.49 14.09 -31.77
CA PRO A 94 8.41 13.80 -30.67
C PRO A 94 8.06 12.47 -30.01
N ILE A 95 9.08 11.70 -29.70
CA ILE A 95 9.04 10.44 -28.94
C ILE A 95 9.84 10.63 -27.65
N VAL A 96 9.23 10.35 -26.50
CA VAL A 96 9.92 10.37 -25.19
C VAL A 96 10.46 8.99 -24.88
N LEU A 97 11.77 8.89 -24.63
CA LEU A 97 12.44 7.66 -24.21
C LEU A 97 12.41 7.46 -22.70
N GLY A 98 12.51 8.54 -21.94
CA GLY A 98 12.54 8.48 -20.48
C GLY A 98 12.74 9.86 -19.84
N SER A 99 12.78 9.85 -18.52
CA SER A 99 13.07 11.03 -17.70
C SER A 99 14.53 11.04 -17.25
N LEU A 100 15.08 12.24 -17.12
CA LEU A 100 16.40 12.49 -16.56
C LEU A 100 16.26 13.04 -15.15
N GLY A 101 17.01 12.47 -14.20
CA GLY A 101 17.18 13.03 -12.87
C GLY A 101 18.07 14.28 -12.97
N GLY A 102 17.73 15.34 -12.23
CA GLY A 102 18.59 16.52 -12.14
C GLY A 102 19.59 16.40 -10.97
N ILE A 103 20.56 17.30 -10.94
CA ILE A 103 21.50 17.47 -9.84
C ILE A 103 20.92 18.59 -8.96
N PRO A 104 20.70 18.39 -7.64
CA PRO A 104 20.35 19.46 -6.74
C PRO A 104 21.45 20.52 -6.75
N GLU A 105 21.11 21.79 -6.81
CA GLU A 105 22.08 22.87 -6.68
C GLU A 105 22.72 22.84 -5.28
N GLU A 106 24.06 22.88 -5.21
CA GLU A 106 24.83 22.74 -3.97
C GLU A 106 24.84 24.01 -3.12
N ASP A 107 24.34 25.12 -3.60
CA ASP A 107 24.55 26.47 -3.00
C ASP A 107 23.51 26.87 -1.95
N GLY A 108 22.76 25.94 -1.39
CA GLY A 108 21.95 26.16 -0.18
C GLY A 108 20.77 27.11 -0.34
N LEU A 109 20.51 27.58 -1.53
CA LEU A 109 19.26 28.24 -1.88
C LEU A 109 18.23 27.15 -1.97
N THR A 110 17.27 27.17 -1.06
CA THR A 110 16.13 26.25 -1.04
C THR A 110 15.60 26.11 -2.45
N PRO A 111 15.58 24.89 -3.03
CA PRO A 111 14.88 24.67 -4.27
C PRO A 111 13.44 25.10 -4.03
N THR A 112 12.97 26.10 -4.72
CA THR A 112 11.56 26.51 -4.71
C THR A 112 10.65 25.42 -5.31
N GLU A 113 11.27 24.37 -5.85
CA GLU A 113 10.62 23.18 -6.40
C GLU A 113 10.84 21.99 -5.46
N PRO A 114 9.86 21.12 -5.30
CA PRO A 114 10.08 19.87 -4.60
C PRO A 114 11.26 19.14 -5.25
N ASP A 115 12.13 18.58 -4.43
CA ASP A 115 13.32 17.83 -4.86
C ASP A 115 12.90 16.68 -5.81
N THR A 116 12.71 17.03 -7.09
CA THR A 116 12.19 16.15 -8.13
C THR A 116 13.20 15.07 -8.53
N ASN A 117 14.44 15.14 -8.02
CA ASN A 117 15.57 14.46 -8.57
C ASN A 117 16.15 13.37 -7.67
N ARG A 118 15.64 13.21 -6.46
CA ARG A 118 16.07 12.12 -5.58
C ARG A 118 15.25 10.86 -5.85
N LEU A 119 15.86 9.93 -6.54
CA LEU A 119 15.31 8.58 -6.75
C LEU A 119 15.23 7.80 -5.44
N ALA A 120 16.15 8.06 -4.49
CA ALA A 120 16.06 7.58 -3.13
C ALA A 120 15.42 8.67 -2.27
N ARG A 121 14.19 8.47 -1.83
CA ARG A 121 13.49 9.44 -1.01
C ARG A 121 14.13 9.60 0.34
N LYS A 122 14.72 10.76 0.55
CA LYS A 122 15.25 11.17 1.83
C LYS A 122 14.34 12.22 2.48
N GLU A 123 14.23 12.15 3.79
CA GLU A 123 13.85 13.20 4.72
C GLU A 123 12.37 13.56 4.86
N LYS A 124 11.63 14.03 3.86
CA LYS A 124 10.23 14.40 4.09
C LYS A 124 9.32 13.23 4.41
N ILE A 125 9.56 12.07 3.81
CA ILE A 125 8.80 10.84 4.11
C ILE A 125 9.36 10.18 5.37
N GLU A 126 10.69 10.17 5.56
CA GLU A 126 11.32 9.75 6.81
C GLU A 126 10.75 10.53 8.00
N GLU A 127 10.74 11.86 7.94
CA GLU A 127 10.17 12.68 9.01
C GLU A 127 8.67 12.40 9.22
N THR A 128 7.89 12.28 8.16
CA THR A 128 6.46 12.04 8.28
C THR A 128 6.16 10.61 8.78
N ILE A 129 6.87 9.62 8.28
CA ILE A 129 6.70 8.22 8.68
C ILE A 129 7.27 7.99 10.07
N VAL A 130 8.47 8.47 10.36
CA VAL A 130 9.15 8.27 11.65
C VAL A 130 8.54 9.13 12.75
N LYS A 131 8.17 10.39 12.48
CA LYS A 131 7.49 11.24 13.47
C LYS A 131 6.10 10.71 13.78
N LYS A 132 5.27 10.43 12.78
CA LYS A 132 3.93 9.84 13.01
C LYS A 132 3.99 8.50 13.72
N LYS A 133 5.06 7.72 13.57
CA LYS A 133 5.19 6.40 14.21
C LYS A 133 5.66 6.43 15.64
N LYS A 134 6.52 7.35 16.03
CA LYS A 134 6.94 7.50 17.44
C LYS A 134 5.82 8.07 18.32
N GLU A 135 4.94 8.87 17.74
CA GLU A 135 3.91 9.60 18.48
C GLU A 135 2.62 8.80 18.70
N ASN A 136 2.36 7.73 17.95
CA ASN A 136 1.06 7.04 17.90
C ASN A 136 1.16 5.50 18.05
N LEU A 137 2.21 4.99 18.71
CA LEU A 137 2.28 3.56 19.00
C LEU A 137 1.16 3.16 19.95
N GLN A 138 0.31 2.25 19.50
CA GLN A 138 -0.78 1.72 20.30
C GLN A 138 -0.29 0.56 21.18
N THR A 139 -0.80 0.52 22.40
CA THR A 139 -0.56 -0.62 23.31
C THR A 139 -1.88 -1.30 23.58
N ALA A 140 -1.98 -2.57 23.17
CA ALA A 140 -3.14 -3.40 23.40
C ALA A 140 -2.97 -4.23 24.68
N LYS A 141 -4.04 -4.36 25.48
CA LYS A 141 -4.09 -5.22 26.67
C LYS A 141 -4.32 -6.67 26.27
N ILE A 142 -3.70 -7.59 27.00
CA ILE A 142 -3.95 -9.04 26.88
C ILE A 142 -4.94 -9.45 27.97
N ALA A 143 -5.85 -10.38 27.68
CA ALA A 143 -6.78 -10.92 28.66
C ALA A 143 -6.03 -11.51 29.84
N PHE A 144 -6.54 -11.25 31.07
CA PHE A 144 -5.97 -11.69 32.34
C PHE A 144 -4.56 -11.16 32.68
N GLY A 145 -4.06 -10.16 31.95
CA GLY A 145 -2.86 -9.43 32.28
C GLY A 145 -1.83 -9.39 31.16
N GLY A 146 -0.99 -8.38 31.21
CA GLY A 146 -0.01 -8.09 30.19
C GLY A 146 -0.51 -7.17 29.10
N SER A 147 0.38 -6.81 28.20
CA SER A 147 0.12 -5.96 27.04
C SER A 147 1.15 -6.21 25.94
N TRP A 148 0.85 -5.81 24.73
CA TRP A 148 1.80 -5.73 23.64
C TRP A 148 1.70 -4.35 22.98
N THR A 149 2.83 -3.86 22.50
CA THR A 149 2.90 -2.57 21.83
C THR A 149 3.13 -2.78 20.35
N GLU A 150 2.50 -1.95 19.54
CA GLU A 150 2.67 -1.89 18.11
C GLU A 150 4.16 -1.80 17.74
N PRO A 151 4.68 -2.65 16.82
CA PRO A 151 6.04 -2.57 16.40
C PRO A 151 6.31 -1.29 15.60
N VAL A 152 7.48 -0.70 15.81
CA VAL A 152 7.98 0.41 14.98
C VAL A 152 8.36 -0.10 13.60
N THR A 153 8.32 0.80 12.59
CA THR A 153 8.94 0.50 11.31
C THR A 153 10.45 0.34 11.45
N LEU A 154 11.00 -0.57 10.68
CA LEU A 154 12.44 -0.74 10.53
C LEU A 154 13.02 0.06 9.35
N TYR A 155 12.28 1.08 8.88
CA TYR A 155 12.77 1.94 7.81
C TYR A 155 14.13 2.55 8.17
N ASN A 156 15.14 2.19 7.41
CA ASN A 156 16.51 2.68 7.50
C ASN A 156 17.19 2.51 6.14
N ALA A 157 16.58 3.10 5.12
CA ALA A 157 17.02 2.92 3.75
C ALA A 157 18.41 3.50 3.51
N ARG A 158 19.22 2.77 2.76
CA ARG A 158 20.58 3.16 2.37
C ARG A 158 20.69 3.24 0.85
N TYR A 159 20.98 4.44 0.33
CA TYR A 159 21.30 4.58 -1.08
C TYR A 159 22.60 3.81 -1.42
N PRO A 160 22.70 3.07 -2.54
CA PRO A 160 21.70 2.84 -3.58
C PRO A 160 20.87 1.55 -3.41
N LEU A 161 20.79 0.96 -2.22
CA LEU A 161 20.27 -0.37 -1.96
C LEU A 161 18.75 -0.40 -1.72
N ASN A 162 18.08 0.73 -1.72
CA ASN A 162 16.62 0.79 -1.67
C ASN A 162 16.03 1.16 -3.03
N HIS A 163 15.01 0.41 -3.44
CA HIS A 163 14.29 0.62 -4.69
C HIS A 163 12.86 1.03 -4.36
N THR A 164 12.44 2.20 -4.84
CA THR A 164 11.13 2.76 -4.52
C THR A 164 10.34 3.09 -5.78
N TYR A 165 9.04 2.78 -5.74
CA TYR A 165 8.06 3.39 -6.62
C TYR A 165 7.15 4.27 -5.78
N ALA A 166 6.99 5.51 -6.18
CA ALA A 166 6.20 6.44 -5.42
C ALA A 166 5.35 7.34 -6.31
N THR A 167 4.14 7.62 -5.85
CA THR A 167 3.21 8.53 -6.53
C THR A 167 3.32 9.95 -5.96
N PRO A 168 2.89 10.98 -6.69
CA PRO A 168 2.84 12.36 -6.18
C PRO A 168 2.04 12.49 -4.89
N ASN A 169 1.00 11.67 -4.69
CA ASN A 169 0.15 11.68 -3.50
C ASN A 169 0.74 10.90 -2.32
N GLY A 170 1.96 10.35 -2.45
CA GLY A 170 2.67 9.70 -1.35
C GLY A 170 2.37 8.22 -1.13
N ILE A 171 1.75 7.52 -2.08
CA ILE A 171 1.73 6.04 -2.06
C ILE A 171 3.13 5.55 -2.39
N ILE A 172 3.65 4.59 -1.62
CA ILE A 172 5.02 4.09 -1.75
C ILE A 172 5.04 2.58 -1.75
N TYR A 173 5.77 2.00 -2.70
CA TYR A 173 6.22 0.61 -2.70
C TYR A 173 7.74 0.62 -2.59
N GLU A 174 8.30 -0.14 -1.67
CA GLU A 174 9.74 -0.14 -1.41
C GLU A 174 10.25 -1.56 -1.19
N THR A 175 11.38 -1.87 -1.83
CA THR A 175 12.25 -2.99 -1.49
C THR A 175 13.58 -2.44 -1.01
N ASP A 176 14.04 -2.88 0.15
CA ASP A 176 15.25 -2.41 0.80
C ASP A 176 16.20 -3.59 0.99
N ASP A 177 17.15 -3.72 0.08
CA ASP A 177 18.15 -4.79 0.09
C ASP A 177 19.14 -4.63 1.25
N SER A 178 19.33 -3.42 1.77
CA SER A 178 20.23 -3.19 2.90
C SER A 178 19.71 -3.79 4.20
N ASN A 179 18.40 -3.98 4.31
CA ASN A 179 17.72 -4.48 5.50
C ASN A 179 16.79 -5.68 5.22
N ASN A 180 16.83 -6.29 4.02
CA ASN A 180 15.91 -7.36 3.63
C ASN A 180 14.44 -7.03 3.94
N ARG A 181 13.98 -5.83 3.60
CA ARG A 181 12.67 -5.32 3.95
C ARG A 181 11.82 -5.02 2.71
N ILE A 182 10.53 -5.28 2.81
CA ILE A 182 9.54 -4.89 1.80
C ILE A 182 8.48 -4.06 2.50
N ALA A 183 8.08 -2.92 1.91
CA ALA A 183 7.04 -2.07 2.48
C ALA A 183 6.09 -1.52 1.43
N MET A 184 4.82 -1.43 1.81
CA MET A 184 3.77 -0.73 1.10
C MET A 184 3.12 0.28 2.04
N TRP A 185 3.10 1.55 1.65
CA TRP A 185 2.62 2.65 2.45
C TRP A 185 1.53 3.45 1.76
N HIS A 186 0.52 3.80 2.54
CA HIS A 186 -0.52 4.74 2.13
C HIS A 186 -0.42 6.04 2.95
N PRO A 187 -0.73 7.22 2.38
CA PRO A 187 -0.64 8.52 3.08
C PRO A 187 -1.47 8.62 4.36
N SER A 188 -2.54 7.81 4.50
CA SER A 188 -3.34 7.73 5.74
C SER A 188 -2.55 7.17 6.94
N GLY A 189 -1.40 6.53 6.70
CA GLY A 189 -0.66 5.77 7.71
C GLY A 189 -0.98 4.28 7.73
N THR A 190 -1.87 3.79 6.86
CA THR A 190 -2.07 2.36 6.61
C THR A 190 -0.84 1.80 5.91
N PHE A 191 -0.33 0.65 6.36
CA PHE A 191 0.84 0.03 5.77
C PHE A 191 0.90 -1.48 5.94
N MET A 192 1.68 -2.11 5.07
CA MET A 192 2.15 -3.48 5.22
C MET A 192 3.67 -3.49 5.10
N GLU A 193 4.34 -4.17 6.03
CA GLU A 193 5.80 -4.25 6.07
C GLU A 193 6.26 -5.67 6.41
N TYR A 194 7.20 -6.19 5.64
CA TYR A 194 7.93 -7.42 5.95
C TYR A 194 9.30 -7.04 6.49
N HIS A 195 9.61 -7.53 7.69
CA HIS A 195 10.86 -7.27 8.39
C HIS A 195 11.93 -8.31 8.04
N PRO A 196 13.22 -8.03 8.33
CA PRO A 196 14.33 -8.96 8.05
C PRO A 196 14.20 -10.32 8.73
N ASP A 197 13.56 -10.36 9.89
CA ASP A 197 13.28 -11.57 10.68
C ASP A 197 12.07 -12.38 10.18
N GLY A 198 11.47 -11.97 9.06
CA GLY A 198 10.28 -12.59 8.47
C GLY A 198 8.95 -12.17 9.12
N LYS A 199 8.96 -11.27 10.10
CA LYS A 199 7.74 -10.73 10.69
C LYS A 199 7.00 -9.90 9.64
N ARG A 200 5.68 -10.10 9.55
CA ARG A 200 4.78 -9.22 8.82
C ARG A 200 4.03 -8.31 9.79
N VAL A 201 4.10 -7.02 9.55
CA VAL A 201 3.26 -6.01 10.21
C VAL A 201 2.24 -5.50 9.21
N TYR A 202 0.98 -5.50 9.61
CA TYR A 202 -0.12 -4.95 8.84
C TYR A 202 -0.93 -4.01 9.75
N LYS A 203 -1.09 -2.78 9.33
CA LYS A 203 -1.82 -1.75 10.08
C LYS A 203 -2.81 -1.05 9.18
N ASN A 204 -4.07 -1.08 9.57
CA ASN A 204 -5.13 -0.24 9.02
C ASN A 204 -5.43 0.94 9.94
N MET A 205 -5.56 2.11 9.36
CA MET A 205 -5.96 3.34 10.08
C MET A 205 -7.48 3.56 10.06
N ASN A 206 -8.21 2.71 9.34
CA ASN A 206 -9.66 2.70 9.22
C ASN A 206 -10.16 1.24 9.20
N ASP A 207 -11.31 0.98 8.63
CA ASP A 207 -11.93 -0.32 8.58
C ASP A 207 -11.08 -1.36 7.84
N ASP A 208 -11.14 -2.61 8.32
CA ASP A 208 -10.60 -3.79 7.65
C ASP A 208 -11.75 -4.73 7.32
N ILE A 209 -11.94 -5.05 6.04
CA ILE A 209 -13.03 -5.88 5.56
C ILE A 209 -12.44 -7.10 4.85
N GLU A 210 -12.70 -8.28 5.42
CA GLU A 210 -12.30 -9.55 4.83
C GLU A 210 -13.53 -10.36 4.40
N ILE A 211 -13.62 -10.72 3.11
CA ILE A 211 -14.72 -11.52 2.55
C ILE A 211 -14.13 -12.79 1.91
N ILE A 212 -14.58 -13.96 2.37
CA ILE A 212 -14.09 -15.24 1.89
C ILE A 212 -15.27 -16.09 1.42
N TYR A 213 -15.31 -16.40 0.12
CA TYR A 213 -16.41 -17.16 -0.48
C TYR A 213 -16.32 -18.68 -0.26
N LYS A 214 -15.18 -19.17 0.23
CA LYS A 214 -14.95 -20.59 0.52
C LYS A 214 -14.39 -20.74 1.93
N ASP A 215 -13.43 -21.61 2.09
CA ASP A 215 -12.85 -21.93 3.40
C ASP A 215 -11.80 -20.91 3.84
N LYS A 216 -11.79 -20.59 5.12
CA LYS A 216 -10.67 -19.95 5.79
C LYS A 216 -10.02 -20.93 6.77
N LYS A 217 -8.70 -21.10 6.68
CA LYS A 217 -7.90 -21.93 7.58
C LYS A 217 -6.81 -21.08 8.22
N LEU A 218 -6.74 -21.08 9.54
CA LEU A 218 -5.73 -20.35 10.32
C LEU A 218 -5.00 -21.32 11.25
N LEU A 219 -3.67 -21.39 11.11
CA LEU A 219 -2.79 -22.13 12.01
C LEU A 219 -1.84 -21.15 12.71
N VAL A 220 -1.94 -21.06 14.02
CA VAL A 220 -1.02 -20.31 14.88
C VAL A 220 -0.25 -21.27 15.75
N LYS A 221 1.07 -21.43 15.50
CA LYS A 221 1.92 -22.32 16.30
C LYS A 221 2.34 -21.74 17.64
N GLY A 222 2.21 -20.45 17.81
CA GLY A 222 2.50 -19.72 19.04
C GLY A 222 1.21 -19.20 19.69
N ASN A 223 1.31 -18.13 20.42
CA ASN A 223 0.18 -17.48 21.09
C ASN A 223 -0.65 -16.65 20.11
N CYS A 224 -1.97 -16.64 20.31
CA CYS A 224 -2.90 -15.75 19.59
C CYS A 224 -3.57 -14.82 20.61
N ASN A 225 -3.35 -13.51 20.49
CA ASN A 225 -3.98 -12.50 21.33
C ASN A 225 -4.94 -11.66 20.47
N ILE A 226 -6.21 -11.61 20.89
CA ILE A 226 -7.23 -10.81 20.23
C ILE A 226 -7.78 -9.82 21.25
N THR A 227 -7.66 -8.52 20.99
CA THR A 227 -8.21 -7.45 21.82
C THR A 227 -9.22 -6.67 20.99
N VAL A 228 -10.45 -6.59 21.47
CA VAL A 228 -11.53 -5.80 20.86
C VAL A 228 -11.96 -4.76 21.87
N GLU A 229 -11.73 -3.49 21.59
CA GLU A 229 -12.09 -2.38 22.49
C GLU A 229 -13.57 -2.01 22.39
N GLY A 230 -14.20 -2.35 21.29
CA GLY A 230 -15.64 -2.19 21.04
C GLY A 230 -16.41 -3.50 21.22
N ASN A 231 -17.48 -3.66 20.47
CA ASN A 231 -18.32 -4.85 20.48
C ASN A 231 -17.75 -5.95 19.56
N ALA A 232 -17.86 -7.21 19.97
CA ALA A 232 -17.58 -8.37 19.15
C ALA A 232 -18.87 -9.16 18.91
N ASN A 233 -19.24 -9.38 17.64
CA ASN A 233 -20.39 -10.16 17.23
C ASN A 233 -19.92 -11.37 16.41
N ILE A 234 -20.34 -12.57 16.80
CA ILE A 234 -20.04 -13.81 16.08
C ILE A 234 -21.35 -14.52 15.75
N LEU A 235 -21.64 -14.70 14.48
CA LEU A 235 -22.78 -15.49 13.98
C LEU A 235 -22.28 -16.72 13.26
N VAL A 236 -22.67 -17.91 13.72
CA VAL A 236 -22.39 -19.19 13.06
C VAL A 236 -23.72 -19.80 12.65
N GLN A 237 -24.00 -19.90 11.36
CA GLN A 237 -25.23 -20.48 10.84
C GLN A 237 -25.24 -22.02 10.83
N GLY A 238 -24.05 -22.61 10.93
CA GLY A 238 -23.86 -24.06 11.01
C GLY A 238 -23.45 -24.48 12.42
N ASN A 239 -22.70 -25.56 12.52
CA ASN A 239 -22.19 -26.08 13.77
C ASN A 239 -20.93 -25.31 14.21
N ALA A 240 -20.78 -25.10 15.50
CA ALA A 240 -19.54 -24.60 16.12
C ALA A 240 -18.97 -25.65 17.08
N ALA A 241 -17.68 -25.93 16.97
CA ALA A 241 -16.95 -26.80 17.89
C ALA A 241 -15.76 -26.06 18.52
N THR A 242 -15.55 -26.24 19.82
CA THR A 242 -14.42 -25.69 20.54
C THR A 242 -13.78 -26.80 21.40
N GLU A 243 -12.50 -27.05 21.20
CA GLU A 243 -11.72 -28.01 21.99
C GLU A 243 -10.55 -27.29 22.65
N ILE A 244 -10.38 -27.46 23.97
CA ILE A 244 -9.32 -26.83 24.75
C ILE A 244 -8.60 -27.90 25.53
N MET A 245 -7.36 -28.19 25.17
CA MET A 245 -6.52 -29.22 25.82
C MET A 245 -6.00 -28.79 27.20
N GLY A 246 -6.00 -27.50 27.47
CA GLY A 246 -5.55 -26.94 28.75
C GLY A 246 -6.70 -26.33 29.55
N ASN A 247 -6.40 -25.33 30.34
CA ASN A 247 -7.38 -24.63 31.17
C ASN A 247 -8.16 -23.58 30.40
N GLN A 248 -9.46 -23.47 30.65
CA GLN A 248 -10.29 -22.36 30.16
C GLN A 248 -10.63 -21.43 31.32
N HIS A 249 -10.44 -20.13 31.14
CA HIS A 249 -10.85 -19.10 32.08
C HIS A 249 -11.75 -18.09 31.37
N THR A 250 -12.95 -17.85 31.92
CA THR A 250 -13.91 -16.87 31.40
C THR A 250 -14.30 -15.90 32.52
N LYS A 251 -14.15 -14.59 32.30
CA LYS A 251 -14.55 -13.54 33.23
C LYS A 251 -15.51 -12.57 32.53
N VAL A 252 -16.71 -12.41 33.07
CA VAL A 252 -17.74 -11.46 32.59
C VAL A 252 -18.00 -10.45 33.70
N HIS A 253 -17.77 -9.17 33.44
CA HIS A 253 -18.03 -8.10 34.41
C HIS A 253 -19.50 -7.66 34.47
N GLY A 254 -20.22 -7.88 33.38
CA GLY A 254 -21.66 -7.60 33.29
C GLY A 254 -22.50 -8.88 33.39
N SER A 255 -23.63 -8.88 32.74
CA SER A 255 -24.54 -10.04 32.69
C SER A 255 -24.15 -11.02 31.60
N ARG A 256 -24.34 -12.30 31.86
CA ARG A 256 -24.26 -13.38 30.86
C ARG A 256 -25.66 -13.97 30.66
N ASN A 257 -26.12 -13.99 29.43
CA ASN A 257 -27.32 -14.73 29.02
C ASN A 257 -26.90 -15.94 28.13
N THR A 258 -27.49 -17.10 28.40
CA THR A 258 -27.31 -18.31 27.59
C THR A 258 -28.69 -18.89 27.34
N GLU A 259 -29.04 -19.03 26.05
CA GLU A 259 -30.31 -19.62 25.63
C GLU A 259 -30.01 -20.83 24.72
N ILE A 260 -30.58 -22.00 25.04
CA ILE A 260 -30.40 -23.25 24.35
C ILE A 260 -31.77 -23.81 24.00
N MET A 261 -32.13 -23.81 22.72
CA MET A 261 -33.45 -24.28 22.26
C MET A 261 -33.57 -25.81 22.26
N GLY A 262 -32.46 -26.51 22.29
CA GLY A 262 -32.41 -27.96 22.33
C GLY A 262 -31.95 -28.50 23.70
N ASN A 263 -31.26 -29.60 23.70
CA ASN A 263 -30.71 -30.22 24.89
C ASN A 263 -29.38 -29.57 25.28
N ASP A 264 -29.17 -29.30 26.56
CA ASP A 264 -27.89 -28.96 27.14
C ASP A 264 -27.39 -30.14 27.97
N ARG A 265 -26.09 -30.51 27.79
CA ARG A 265 -25.45 -31.58 28.54
C ARG A 265 -24.11 -31.10 29.09
N LEU A 266 -24.00 -31.09 30.41
CA LEU A 266 -22.72 -30.86 31.08
C LEU A 266 -22.25 -32.16 31.74
N THR A 267 -21.02 -32.60 31.43
CA THR A 267 -20.34 -33.74 32.08
C THR A 267 -19.06 -33.25 32.70
N VAL A 268 -18.90 -33.42 34.00
CA VAL A 268 -17.71 -33.02 34.77
C VAL A 268 -17.17 -34.28 35.46
N TYR A 269 -15.94 -34.67 35.15
CA TYR A 269 -15.30 -35.82 35.74
C TYR A 269 -14.64 -35.53 37.11
N GLY A 270 -14.48 -34.25 37.44
CA GLY A 270 -13.97 -33.78 38.73
C GLY A 270 -15.06 -33.11 39.55
N ASN A 271 -14.66 -32.24 40.45
CA ASN A 271 -15.58 -31.48 41.27
C ASN A 271 -16.16 -30.30 40.50
N GLN A 272 -17.47 -30.07 40.62
CA GLN A 272 -18.14 -28.87 40.16
C GLN A 272 -18.55 -28.05 41.39
N THR A 273 -18.12 -26.79 41.44
CA THR A 273 -18.53 -25.85 42.52
C THR A 273 -19.29 -24.69 41.89
N SER A 274 -20.45 -24.35 42.47
CA SER A 274 -21.24 -23.17 42.12
C SER A 274 -21.39 -22.33 43.36
N ASP A 275 -20.95 -21.06 43.34
CA ASP A 275 -21.12 -20.11 44.41
C ASP A 275 -21.98 -18.93 43.92
N THR A 276 -23.20 -18.83 44.41
CA THR A 276 -24.17 -17.78 44.04
C THR A 276 -24.43 -16.89 45.23
N LYS A 277 -23.93 -15.65 45.22
CA LYS A 277 -24.14 -14.66 46.29
C LYS A 277 -25.53 -14.00 46.29
N GLY A 278 -26.33 -14.29 45.28
CA GLY A 278 -27.72 -13.83 45.14
C GLY A 278 -28.69 -14.99 45.09
N ASN A 279 -29.84 -14.80 44.45
CA ASN A 279 -30.86 -15.83 44.33
C ASN A 279 -30.54 -16.77 43.16
N GLU A 280 -30.56 -18.05 43.42
CA GLU A 280 -30.56 -19.08 42.36
C GLU A 280 -31.99 -19.61 42.17
N ARG A 281 -32.47 -19.66 40.92
CA ARG A 281 -33.80 -20.18 40.60
C ARG A 281 -33.66 -21.25 39.52
N ARG A 282 -34.03 -22.49 39.87
CA ARG A 282 -34.11 -23.61 38.94
C ARG A 282 -35.59 -23.99 38.75
N ARG A 283 -36.01 -24.17 37.50
CA ARG A 283 -37.32 -24.69 37.15
C ARG A 283 -37.13 -25.85 36.18
N ALA A 284 -37.69 -26.99 36.51
CA ALA A 284 -37.71 -28.16 35.64
C ALA A 284 -38.98 -28.97 35.96
N SER A 285 -39.46 -29.80 35.03
CA SER A 285 -40.56 -30.73 35.27
C SER A 285 -40.15 -31.78 36.32
N ASN A 286 -38.88 -32.22 36.26
CA ASN A 286 -38.30 -33.14 37.27
C ASN A 286 -36.85 -32.72 37.55
N ILE A 287 -36.46 -32.73 38.82
CA ILE A 287 -35.09 -32.51 39.29
C ILE A 287 -34.64 -33.75 40.04
N TYR A 288 -33.66 -34.49 39.52
CA TYR A 288 -33.07 -35.64 40.20
C TYR A 288 -31.73 -35.21 40.77
N LEU A 289 -31.60 -35.32 42.09
CA LEU A 289 -30.36 -35.06 42.82
C LEU A 289 -29.92 -36.40 43.45
N ASN A 290 -28.79 -36.93 43.06
CA ASN A 290 -28.20 -38.14 43.63
C ASN A 290 -27.18 -37.77 44.70
#